data_72bd5252e03e7c6c9b19c597642f6518
#
_entry.id   72bd5252e03e7c6c9b19c597642f6518
#
_cell.length_a   1.000
_cell.length_b   1.000
_cell.length_c   1.000
_cell.angle_alpha   90.00
_cell.angle_beta   90.00
_cell.angle_gamma   90.00
#
_symmetry.space_group_name_H-M   'P 1'
#
loop_
_entity.id
_entity.type
_entity.pdbx_description
1 polymer ?
#
loop_
_entity_poly.entity_id
_entity_poly.type
_entity_poly.pdbx_seq_one_letter_code
_entity_poly.pdbx_strand_id
1 'polypeptide(L)'
;MSDVREVVMIGAGPSALSAAIYTTREDIDTILYEKGVIGGLAAITDKVDNYPGFPDGIEGMTLAEQLQKQAERFGHARWLPRT
;
A
#
# COMPACT_ATOMS: atom_id res chain seq x y z
N MET A 1 -5.54 -25.87 -15.87
CA MET A 1 -6.11 -24.68 -15.21
C MET A 1 -5.00 -23.68 -14.97
N SER A 2 -5.15 -22.49 -15.45
CA SER A 2 -4.15 -21.48 -15.25
C SER A 2 -4.32 -20.87 -13.87
N ASP A 3 -3.26 -20.86 -13.10
CA ASP A 3 -3.23 -20.18 -11.82
C ASP A 3 -2.91 -18.71 -12.05
N VAL A 4 -3.89 -17.97 -12.57
CA VAL A 4 -3.70 -16.53 -12.69
C VAL A 4 -3.89 -15.96 -11.30
N ARG A 5 -2.77 -15.56 -10.69
CA ARG A 5 -2.76 -14.98 -9.36
C ARG A 5 -2.44 -13.51 -9.48
N GLU A 6 -3.50 -12.73 -9.64
CA GLU A 6 -3.36 -11.28 -9.78
C GLU A 6 -4.47 -10.60 -9.00
N VAL A 7 -4.09 -9.56 -8.27
CA VAL A 7 -5.02 -8.70 -7.54
C VAL A 7 -4.86 -7.29 -8.05
N VAL A 8 -5.99 -6.65 -8.35
CA VAL A 8 -6.02 -5.26 -8.78
C VAL A 8 -6.69 -4.44 -7.68
N MET A 9 -6.02 -3.40 -7.24
CA MET A 9 -6.52 -2.49 -6.22
C MET A 9 -6.72 -1.10 -6.82
N ILE A 10 -7.87 -0.52 -6.54
CA ILE A 10 -8.15 0.85 -6.96
C ILE A 10 -7.92 1.76 -5.77
N GLY A 11 -6.90 2.58 -5.89
CA GLY A 11 -6.43 3.41 -4.80
C GLY A 11 -5.25 2.77 -4.07
N ALA A 12 -4.44 3.59 -3.43
CA ALA A 12 -3.28 3.14 -2.68
C ALA A 12 -3.21 3.84 -1.33
N GLY A 13 -4.34 3.89 -0.61
CA GLY A 13 -4.39 4.35 0.77
C GLY A 13 -3.84 3.28 1.73
N PRO A 14 -3.80 3.57 3.03
CA PRO A 14 -3.22 2.64 4.01
C PRO A 14 -3.85 1.25 3.98
N SER A 15 -5.16 1.16 3.80
CA SER A 15 -5.84 -0.14 3.75
C SER A 15 -5.40 -0.96 2.54
N ALA A 16 -5.30 -0.33 1.37
CA ALA A 16 -4.86 -1.01 0.16
C ALA A 16 -3.39 -1.41 0.27
N LEU A 17 -2.54 -0.53 0.79
CA LEU A 17 -1.13 -0.83 0.99
C LEU A 17 -0.95 -2.00 1.96
N SER A 18 -1.71 -2.01 3.05
CA SER A 18 -1.68 -3.10 4.02
C SER A 18 -2.12 -4.42 3.37
N ALA A 19 -3.19 -4.41 2.59
CA ALA A 19 -3.64 -5.59 1.85
C ALA A 19 -2.57 -6.06 0.86
N ALA A 20 -1.90 -5.12 0.18
CA ALA A 20 -0.85 -5.44 -0.79
C ALA A 20 0.34 -6.15 -0.13
N ILE A 21 0.65 -5.84 1.12
CA ILE A 21 1.70 -6.54 1.86
C ILE A 21 1.37 -8.03 1.94
N TYR A 22 0.12 -8.36 2.24
CA TYR A 22 -0.29 -9.76 2.35
C TYR A 22 -0.34 -10.46 0.99
N THR A 23 -0.87 -9.80 -0.04
CA THR A 23 -0.96 -10.43 -1.36
C THR A 23 0.41 -10.66 -1.98
N THR A 24 1.31 -9.67 -1.88
CA THR A 24 2.65 -9.79 -2.44
C THR A 24 3.49 -10.81 -1.68
N ARG A 25 3.29 -10.91 -0.38
CA ARG A 25 3.96 -11.94 0.43
C ARG A 25 3.57 -13.35 -0.02
N GLU A 26 2.37 -13.53 -0.52
CA GLU A 26 1.90 -14.81 -1.05
C GLU A 26 2.25 -15.01 -2.52
N ASP A 27 3.16 -14.20 -3.04
CA ASP A 27 3.61 -14.24 -4.44
C ASP A 27 2.48 -13.95 -5.43
N ILE A 28 1.49 -13.17 -5.02
CA ILE A 28 0.39 -12.74 -5.89
C ILE A 28 0.76 -11.41 -6.50
N ASP A 29 0.77 -11.33 -7.82
CA ASP A 29 1.01 -10.07 -8.50
C ASP A 29 -0.09 -9.07 -8.15
N THR A 30 0.31 -7.92 -7.65
CA THR A 30 -0.61 -6.91 -7.13
C THR A 30 -0.40 -5.61 -7.87
N ILE A 31 -1.47 -5.13 -8.50
CA ILE A 31 -1.44 -3.88 -9.24
C ILE A 31 -2.27 -2.86 -8.47
N LEU A 32 -1.66 -1.73 -8.14
CA LEU A 32 -2.34 -0.67 -7.43
C LEU A 32 -2.44 0.55 -8.34
N TYR A 33 -3.66 0.99 -8.61
CA TYR A 33 -3.93 2.18 -9.41
C TYR A 33 -4.18 3.36 -8.48
N GLU A 34 -3.41 4.41 -8.62
CA GLU A 34 -3.57 5.61 -7.82
C GLU A 34 -3.44 6.85 -8.68
N LYS A 35 -4.45 7.72 -8.63
CA LYS A 35 -4.44 8.98 -9.40
C LYS A 35 -3.78 10.12 -8.66
N GLY A 36 -3.59 9.99 -7.36
CA GLY A 36 -3.00 11.02 -6.52
C GLY A 36 -1.71 10.54 -5.90
N VAL A 37 -1.60 10.71 -4.59
CA VAL A 37 -0.43 10.35 -3.82
C VAL A 37 -0.58 8.94 -3.24
N ILE A 38 0.43 8.10 -3.43
CA ILE A 38 0.44 6.78 -2.78
C ILE A 38 0.43 6.98 -1.27
N GLY A 39 -0.49 6.29 -0.60
CA GLY A 39 -0.75 6.49 0.82
C GLY A 39 -2.03 7.25 1.10
N GLY A 40 -2.60 7.89 0.07
CA GLY A 40 -3.88 8.61 0.19
C GLY A 40 -3.82 9.74 1.20
N LEU A 41 -4.88 9.89 1.98
CA LEU A 41 -4.96 10.95 2.99
C LEU A 41 -3.87 10.82 4.06
N ALA A 42 -3.41 9.60 4.34
CA ALA A 42 -2.35 9.41 5.33
C ALA A 42 -1.06 10.09 4.90
N ALA A 43 -0.75 10.07 3.60
CA ALA A 43 0.49 10.68 3.09
C ALA A 43 0.51 12.20 3.24
N ILE A 44 -0.67 12.85 3.30
CA ILE A 44 -0.77 14.31 3.45
C ILE A 44 -1.16 14.74 4.86
N THR A 45 -1.31 13.80 5.77
CA THR A 45 -1.64 14.07 7.17
C THR A 45 -0.34 14.18 7.96
N ASP A 46 -0.22 15.25 8.76
CA ASP A 46 1.01 15.48 9.54
C ASP A 46 1.27 14.35 10.53
N LYS A 47 0.23 13.88 11.21
CA LYS A 47 0.38 12.82 12.20
C LYS A 47 -0.80 11.88 12.19
N VAL A 48 -0.51 10.58 12.23
CA VAL A 48 -1.51 9.53 12.30
C VAL A 48 -1.42 8.87 13.68
N ASP A 49 -2.47 9.03 14.47
CA ASP A 49 -2.50 8.55 15.86
C ASP A 49 -3.15 7.19 16.03
N ASN A 50 -3.95 6.78 15.05
CA ASN A 50 -4.79 5.60 15.20
C ASN A 50 -4.36 4.42 14.32
N TYR A 51 -3.11 4.39 13.86
CA TYR A 51 -2.63 3.26 13.11
C TYR A 51 -1.93 2.27 14.05
N PRO A 52 -2.31 0.96 13.99
CA PRO A 52 -1.71 -0.05 14.87
C PRO A 52 -0.20 -0.16 14.70
N GLY A 53 0.52 -0.37 15.79
CA GLY A 53 1.96 -0.50 15.77
C GLY A 53 2.73 0.77 16.10
N PHE A 54 2.02 1.89 16.24
CA PHE A 54 2.64 3.19 16.52
C PHE A 54 1.92 3.86 17.69
N PRO A 55 2.22 3.44 18.94
CA PRO A 55 1.49 3.93 20.11
C PRO A 55 1.61 5.43 20.34
N ASP A 56 2.69 6.05 19.87
CA ASP A 56 2.87 7.51 20.00
C ASP A 56 2.52 8.24 18.71
N GLY A 57 1.89 7.56 17.77
CA GLY A 57 1.57 8.12 16.46
C GLY A 57 2.73 8.04 15.49
N ILE A 58 2.48 8.38 14.25
CA ILE A 58 3.50 8.39 13.19
C ILE A 58 3.14 9.47 12.17
N GLU A 59 4.17 10.13 11.62
CA GLU A 59 3.96 11.06 10.53
C GLU A 59 3.36 10.33 9.33
N GLY A 60 2.32 10.96 8.72
CA GLY A 60 1.56 10.30 7.65
C GLY A 60 2.41 9.91 6.45
N MET A 61 3.31 10.78 6.00
CA MET A 61 4.18 10.48 4.87
C MET A 61 5.13 9.32 5.20
N THR A 62 5.66 9.30 6.42
CA THR A 62 6.53 8.21 6.86
C THR A 62 5.79 6.88 6.89
N LEU A 63 4.55 6.89 7.39
CA LEU A 63 3.72 5.69 7.39
C LEU A 63 3.49 5.19 5.97
N ALA A 64 3.11 6.08 5.06
CA ALA A 64 2.86 5.72 3.67
C ALA A 64 4.10 5.12 3.01
N GLU A 65 5.27 5.73 3.21
CA GLU A 65 6.52 5.22 2.67
C GLU A 65 6.88 3.85 3.20
N GLN A 66 6.70 3.63 4.50
CA GLN A 66 7.00 2.34 5.11
C GLN A 66 6.08 1.24 4.58
N LEU A 67 4.78 1.53 4.47
CA LEU A 67 3.83 0.57 3.92
C LEU A 67 4.15 0.23 2.48
N GLN A 68 4.48 1.24 1.68
CA GLN A 68 4.84 1.04 0.28
C GLN A 68 6.09 0.16 0.15
N LYS A 69 7.13 0.49 0.90
CA LYS A 69 8.38 -0.29 0.88
C LYS A 69 8.14 -1.73 1.29
N GLN A 70 7.30 -1.95 2.28
CA GLN A 70 7.02 -3.31 2.73
C GLN A 70 6.27 -4.10 1.65
N ALA A 71 5.32 -3.47 0.96
CA ALA A 71 4.62 -4.13 -0.15
C ALA A 71 5.58 -4.43 -1.31
N GLU A 72 6.53 -3.54 -1.58
CA GLU A 72 7.51 -3.71 -2.66
C GLU A 72 8.56 -4.78 -2.36
N ARG A 73 8.78 -5.08 -1.10
CA ARG A 73 9.83 -5.99 -0.65
C ARG A 73 9.75 -7.36 -1.31
N PHE A 74 8.54 -7.83 -1.62
CA PHE A 74 8.33 -9.18 -2.14
C PHE A 74 8.39 -9.27 -3.67
N GLY A 75 8.57 -8.13 -4.36
CA GLY A 75 8.80 -8.10 -5.80
C GLY A 75 7.58 -8.29 -6.70
N HIS A 76 6.38 -8.25 -6.15
CA HIS A 76 5.14 -8.49 -6.90
C HIS A 76 4.21 -7.30 -6.97
N ALA A 77 4.62 -6.13 -6.49
CA ALA A 77 3.79 -4.94 -6.51
C ALA A 77 4.08 -4.07 -7.73
N ARG A 78 3.04 -3.56 -8.36
CA ARG A 78 3.15 -2.59 -9.45
C ARG A 78 2.25 -1.39 -9.17
N TRP A 79 2.81 -0.23 -9.32
CA TRP A 79 2.14 1.04 -9.05
C TRP A 79 1.84 1.72 -10.38
N LEU A 80 0.57 1.90 -10.71
CA LEU A 80 0.18 2.50 -11.97
C LEU A 80 -0.65 3.76 -11.73
N PRO A 81 -0.45 4.79 -12.55
CA PRO A 81 -1.27 5.99 -12.44
C PRO A 81 -2.69 5.67 -12.94
N ARG A 82 -3.66 6.20 -12.22
CA ARG A 82 -5.05 6.10 -12.62
C ARG A 82 -5.42 7.36 -13.37
N THR A 83 -5.83 7.20 -14.60
CA THR A 83 -6.29 8.31 -15.44
C THR A 83 -7.79 8.43 -15.41
#